data_835821e1122380e597168eaf0bfa052d
#
_entry.id   835821e1122380e597168eaf0bfa052d
#
_cell.length_a   1.000
_cell.length_b   1.000
_cell.length_c   1.000
_cell.angle_alpha   90.00
_cell.angle_beta   90.00
_cell.angle_gamma   90.00
#
_symmetry.space_group_name_H-M   'P 1'
#
loop_
_entity.id
_entity.type
_entity.pdbx_description
1 polymer ?
#
loop_
_entity_poly.entity_id
_entity_poly.type
_entity_poly.pdbx_seq_one_letter_code
_entity_poly.pdbx_strand_id
1 'polypeptide(L)'
;VYAKLAYRDVLTGLGNRAAFVREAQETKQSAAPFGYIMVDVNDLKKVNDTLGHPKGDALIHRVAQCLQRAAAEKGNCYRIGGDEFVVSLNGSREALLACADRIREEVAAADAGSEFPVSAALGLAWSEDQPDPIPAQVFRQADDAMYADKKRMKANREA
;
A
#
# COMPACT_ATOMS: atom_id res chain seq x y z
N VAL A 1 14.97 19.95 8.55
CA VAL A 1 14.85 19.82 7.09
C VAL A 1 15.40 18.49 6.61
N TYR A 2 16.61 18.15 7.02
CA TYR A 2 17.23 16.87 6.62
C TYR A 2 16.48 15.66 7.17
N ALA A 3 15.94 15.74 8.40
CA ALA A 3 15.17 14.66 9.00
C ALA A 3 13.89 14.36 8.20
N LYS A 4 13.21 15.39 7.70
CA LYS A 4 12.01 15.24 6.88
C LYS A 4 12.33 14.56 5.54
N LEU A 5 13.44 14.96 4.90
CA LEU A 5 13.88 14.35 3.63
C LEU A 5 14.31 12.89 3.82
N ALA A 6 14.93 12.55 4.96
CA ALA A 6 15.36 11.19 5.25
C ALA A 6 14.17 10.20 5.37
N TYR A 7 12.97 10.67 5.67
CA TYR A 7 11.79 9.84 5.92
C TYR A 7 10.68 10.02 4.88
N ARG A 8 10.94 10.73 3.80
CA ARG A 8 9.94 11.01 2.77
C ARG A 8 10.35 10.47 1.42
N ASP A 9 9.39 9.88 0.71
CA ASP A 9 9.57 9.48 -0.68
C ASP A 9 9.39 10.69 -1.60
N VAL A 10 10.40 10.98 -2.41
CA VAL A 10 10.43 12.20 -3.25
C VAL A 10 9.34 12.18 -4.32
N LEU A 11 9.11 11.04 -4.95
CA LEU A 11 8.13 10.94 -6.05
C LEU A 11 6.70 11.14 -5.57
N THR A 12 6.33 10.52 -4.45
CA THR A 12 4.94 10.48 -3.98
C THR A 12 4.64 11.44 -2.84
N GLY A 13 5.65 11.89 -2.12
CA GLY A 13 5.48 12.68 -0.91
C GLY A 13 5.04 11.87 0.30
N LEU A 14 4.84 10.56 0.15
CA LEU A 14 4.53 9.67 1.26
C LEU A 14 5.76 9.40 2.13
N GLY A 15 5.56 8.79 3.29
CA GLY A 15 6.69 8.23 4.02
C GLY A 15 7.42 7.20 3.16
N ASN A 16 8.71 7.07 3.39
CA ASN A 16 9.51 6.05 2.72
C ASN A 16 9.66 4.81 3.60
N ARG A 17 10.47 3.84 3.14
CA ARG A 17 10.71 2.61 3.89
C ARG A 17 11.26 2.89 5.30
N ALA A 18 12.19 3.83 5.43
CA ALA A 18 12.76 4.20 6.74
C ALA A 18 11.69 4.75 7.70
N ALA A 19 10.77 5.57 7.17
CA ALA A 19 9.64 6.07 7.96
C ALA A 19 8.74 4.93 8.43
N PHE A 20 8.47 3.94 7.58
CA PHE A 20 7.67 2.78 7.96
C PHE A 20 8.36 1.96 9.04
N VAL A 21 9.65 1.69 8.90
CA VAL A 21 10.42 0.94 9.92
C VAL A 21 10.37 1.65 11.27
N ARG A 22 10.48 2.97 11.26
CA ARG A 22 10.39 3.79 12.48
C ARG A 22 9.00 3.67 13.14
N GLU A 23 7.93 3.76 12.35
CA GLU A 23 6.58 3.58 12.88
C GLU A 23 6.38 2.18 13.44
N ALA A 24 6.90 1.15 12.77
CA ALA A 24 6.80 -0.23 13.23
C ALA A 24 7.45 -0.42 14.60
N GLN A 25 8.58 0.25 14.84
CA GLN A 25 9.25 0.22 16.16
C GLN A 25 8.38 0.86 17.24
N GLU A 26 7.70 1.95 16.94
CA GLU A 26 6.77 2.60 17.87
C GLU A 26 5.55 1.70 18.12
N THR A 27 5.00 1.09 17.07
CA THR A 27 3.87 0.16 17.15
C THR A 27 4.21 -1.04 18.02
N LYS A 28 5.43 -1.58 17.92
CA LYS A 28 5.87 -2.73 18.70
C LYS A 28 5.81 -2.46 20.21
N GLN A 29 5.98 -1.21 20.61
CA GLN A 29 5.96 -0.82 22.02
C GLN A 29 4.55 -0.47 22.52
N SER A 30 3.58 -0.42 21.61
CA SER A 30 2.19 -0.13 21.95
C SER A 30 1.40 -1.43 22.10
N ALA A 31 0.41 -1.43 23.00
CA ALA A 31 -0.52 -2.54 23.16
C ALA A 31 -1.76 -2.39 22.27
N ALA A 32 -1.88 -1.29 21.55
CA ALA A 32 -3.06 -1.02 20.72
C ALA A 32 -3.12 -1.94 19.49
N PRO A 33 -4.31 -2.42 19.12
CA PRO A 33 -4.47 -3.18 17.88
C PRO A 33 -4.11 -2.34 16.65
N PHE A 34 -3.55 -3.00 15.65
CA PHE A 34 -3.15 -2.36 14.40
C PHE A 34 -3.28 -3.32 13.24
N GLY A 35 -3.25 -2.79 12.04
CA GLY A 35 -3.25 -3.59 10.83
C GLY A 35 -2.45 -2.95 9.72
N TYR A 36 -2.10 -3.76 8.73
CA TYR A 36 -1.40 -3.33 7.53
C TYR A 36 -2.19 -3.73 6.29
N ILE A 37 -2.17 -2.86 5.30
CA ILE A 37 -2.63 -3.15 3.95
C ILE A 37 -1.41 -3.02 3.04
N MET A 38 -0.98 -4.14 2.49
CA MET A 38 0.08 -4.16 1.50
C MET A 38 -0.52 -3.91 0.13
N VAL A 39 0.12 -3.07 -0.66
CA VAL A 39 -0.35 -2.68 -1.99
C VAL A 39 0.80 -2.82 -2.97
N ASP A 40 0.57 -3.52 -4.07
CA ASP A 40 1.55 -3.70 -5.14
C ASP A 40 0.90 -3.26 -6.45
N VAL A 41 1.49 -2.25 -7.09
CA VAL A 41 0.97 -1.70 -8.35
C VAL A 41 1.20 -2.70 -9.47
N ASN A 42 0.13 -3.03 -10.20
CA ASN A 42 0.24 -3.94 -11.34
C ASN A 42 0.75 -3.22 -12.59
N ASP A 43 1.52 -3.95 -13.38
CA ASP A 43 1.93 -3.55 -14.73
C ASP A 43 2.84 -2.32 -14.83
N LEU A 44 3.52 -1.94 -13.76
CA LEU A 44 4.44 -0.80 -13.79
C LEU A 44 5.53 -0.98 -14.85
N LYS A 45 6.13 -2.16 -14.92
CA LYS A 45 7.17 -2.46 -15.92
C LYS A 45 6.61 -2.31 -17.34
N LYS A 46 5.40 -2.80 -17.59
CA LYS A 46 4.75 -2.70 -18.89
C LYS A 46 4.48 -1.25 -19.28
N VAL A 47 4.01 -0.44 -18.34
CA VAL A 47 3.80 1.00 -18.58
C VAL A 47 5.12 1.69 -18.89
N ASN A 48 6.18 1.41 -18.11
CA ASN A 48 7.51 1.96 -18.37
C ASN A 48 8.03 1.57 -19.75
N ASP A 49 7.88 0.31 -20.13
CA ASP A 49 8.42 -0.22 -21.39
C ASP A 49 7.65 0.29 -22.60
N THR A 50 6.33 0.50 -22.47
CA THR A 50 5.48 0.90 -23.60
C THR A 50 5.25 2.41 -23.69
N LEU A 51 5.17 3.11 -22.56
CA LEU A 51 4.82 4.54 -22.51
C LEU A 51 5.93 5.41 -21.91
N GLY A 52 7.01 4.81 -21.42
CA GLY A 52 8.16 5.51 -20.85
C GLY A 52 8.05 5.74 -19.34
N HIS A 53 9.20 5.99 -18.72
CA HIS A 53 9.31 6.17 -17.27
C HIS A 53 8.47 7.34 -16.72
N PRO A 54 8.30 8.48 -17.42
CA PRO A 54 7.41 9.53 -16.92
C PRO A 54 5.97 9.05 -16.70
N LYS A 55 5.46 8.15 -17.55
CA LYS A 55 4.13 7.57 -17.37
C LYS A 55 4.09 6.55 -16.24
N GLY A 56 5.16 5.78 -16.08
CA GLY A 56 5.31 4.90 -14.91
C GLY A 56 5.31 5.68 -13.60
N ASP A 57 6.02 6.79 -13.56
CA ASP A 57 6.03 7.68 -12.40
C ASP A 57 4.64 8.27 -12.14
N ALA A 58 3.91 8.63 -13.20
CA ALA A 58 2.53 9.12 -13.09
C ALA A 58 1.60 8.04 -12.50
N LEU A 59 1.78 6.77 -12.91
CA LEU A 59 1.02 5.65 -12.36
C LEU A 59 1.28 5.50 -10.85
N ILE A 60 2.54 5.52 -10.44
CA ILE A 60 2.93 5.42 -9.02
C ILE A 60 2.33 6.59 -8.22
N HIS A 61 2.45 7.81 -8.74
CA HIS A 61 1.89 9.00 -8.09
C HIS A 61 0.37 8.91 -7.93
N ARG A 62 -0.31 8.40 -8.95
CA ARG A 62 -1.76 8.24 -8.94
C ARG A 62 -2.23 7.23 -7.89
N VAL A 63 -1.55 6.09 -7.80
CA VAL A 63 -1.86 5.10 -6.75
C VAL A 63 -1.61 5.70 -5.37
N ALA A 64 -0.51 6.43 -5.18
CA ALA A 64 -0.22 7.10 -3.90
C ALA A 64 -1.37 8.03 -3.50
N GLN A 65 -1.91 8.80 -4.43
CA GLN A 65 -3.06 9.68 -4.17
C GLN A 65 -4.31 8.88 -3.76
N CYS A 66 -4.55 7.73 -4.40
CA CYS A 66 -5.64 6.84 -4.03
C CYS A 66 -5.51 6.37 -2.58
N LEU A 67 -4.31 5.98 -2.18
CA LEU A 67 -4.03 5.52 -0.81
C LEU A 67 -4.25 6.65 0.21
N GLN A 68 -3.76 7.85 -0.08
CA GLN A 68 -3.93 9.00 0.80
C GLN A 68 -5.40 9.34 1.01
N ARG A 69 -6.20 9.34 -0.07
CA ARG A 69 -7.63 9.60 0.02
C ARG A 69 -8.35 8.52 0.82
N ALA A 70 -8.01 7.26 0.58
CA ALA A 70 -8.66 6.14 1.26
C ALA A 70 -8.31 6.08 2.75
N ALA A 71 -7.06 6.33 3.11
CA ALA A 71 -6.61 6.32 4.50
C ALA A 71 -7.04 7.56 5.26
N ALA A 72 -7.14 8.69 4.57
CA ALA A 72 -7.49 10.01 5.14
C ALA A 72 -6.66 10.30 6.39
N GLU A 73 -7.32 10.67 7.50
CA GLU A 73 -6.64 10.97 8.77
C GLU A 73 -6.45 9.73 9.65
N LYS A 74 -6.97 8.58 9.23
CA LYS A 74 -7.03 7.36 10.06
C LYS A 74 -5.82 6.46 9.90
N GLY A 75 -5.10 6.59 8.80
CA GLY A 75 -3.95 5.71 8.52
C GLY A 75 -2.78 6.49 7.94
N ASN A 76 -1.63 5.84 7.95
CA ASN A 76 -0.40 6.38 7.37
C ASN A 76 0.00 5.56 6.17
N CYS A 77 0.44 6.22 5.11
CA CYS A 77 0.80 5.59 3.85
C CYS A 77 2.31 5.72 3.62
N TYR A 78 2.92 4.62 3.17
CA TYR A 78 4.37 4.55 2.93
C TYR A 78 4.63 3.90 1.58
N ARG A 79 5.62 4.41 0.86
CA ARG A 79 6.17 3.72 -0.29
C ARG A 79 7.42 2.97 0.15
N ILE A 80 7.39 1.64 0.07
CA ILE A 80 8.47 0.80 0.61
C ILE A 80 9.32 0.13 -0.46
N GLY A 81 8.90 0.20 -1.70
CA GLY A 81 9.62 -0.33 -2.87
C GLY A 81 9.21 0.44 -4.10
N GLY A 82 9.72 0.06 -5.27
CA GLY A 82 9.41 0.74 -6.53
C GLY A 82 7.92 0.81 -6.82
N ASP A 83 7.24 -0.32 -6.72
CA ASP A 83 5.81 -0.49 -6.97
C ASP A 83 5.05 -0.95 -5.73
N GLU A 84 5.67 -0.88 -4.55
CA GLU A 84 5.11 -1.40 -3.31
C GLU A 84 4.83 -0.30 -2.29
N PHE A 85 3.64 -0.38 -1.68
CA PHE A 85 3.18 0.53 -0.64
C PHE A 85 2.65 -0.26 0.54
N VAL A 86 2.63 0.38 1.70
CA VAL A 86 1.94 -0.14 2.88
C VAL A 86 1.11 0.98 3.50
N VAL A 87 -0.10 0.64 3.90
CA VAL A 87 -0.96 1.52 4.70
C VAL A 87 -1.02 0.92 6.11
N SER A 88 -0.68 1.71 7.10
CA SER A 88 -0.70 1.33 8.51
C SER A 88 -1.90 2.00 9.17
N LEU A 89 -2.68 1.21 9.92
CA LEU A 89 -3.89 1.68 10.58
C LEU A 89 -3.95 1.13 12.00
N ASN A 90 -4.12 2.04 12.95
CA ASN A 90 -4.43 1.64 14.32
C ASN A 90 -5.94 1.56 14.46
N GLY A 91 -6.44 0.52 15.12
CA GLY A 91 -7.87 0.40 15.37
C GLY A 91 -8.43 -0.99 15.10
N SER A 92 -9.72 -1.03 14.78
CA SER A 92 -10.47 -2.28 14.62
C SER A 92 -10.23 -2.95 13.28
N ARG A 93 -10.56 -4.24 13.23
CA ARG A 93 -10.60 -5.00 11.98
C ARG A 93 -11.53 -4.34 10.96
N GLU A 94 -12.69 -3.88 11.41
CA GLU A 94 -13.68 -3.24 10.54
C GLU A 94 -13.14 -1.97 9.88
N ALA A 95 -12.39 -1.18 10.63
CA ALA A 95 -11.74 0.02 10.09
C ALA A 95 -10.71 -0.34 9.00
N LEU A 96 -9.94 -1.41 9.22
CA LEU A 96 -8.96 -1.90 8.25
C LEU A 96 -9.66 -2.38 6.97
N LEU A 97 -10.71 -3.18 7.10
CA LEU A 97 -11.49 -3.68 5.96
C LEU A 97 -12.14 -2.53 5.18
N ALA A 98 -12.70 -1.55 5.89
CA ALA A 98 -13.31 -0.38 5.26
C ALA A 98 -12.27 0.45 4.49
N CYS A 99 -11.07 0.59 5.04
CA CYS A 99 -9.98 1.29 4.35
C CYS A 99 -9.59 0.56 3.06
N ALA A 100 -9.44 -0.76 3.11
CA ALA A 100 -9.12 -1.56 1.93
C ALA A 100 -10.21 -1.42 0.84
N ASP A 101 -11.47 -1.41 1.22
CA ASP A 101 -12.57 -1.22 0.27
C ASP A 101 -12.50 0.16 -0.38
N ARG A 102 -12.19 1.21 0.39
CA ARG A 102 -12.00 2.55 -0.15
C ARG A 102 -10.80 2.62 -1.10
N ILE A 103 -9.72 1.91 -0.81
CA ILE A 103 -8.57 1.84 -1.72
C ILE A 103 -9.00 1.25 -3.06
N ARG A 104 -9.74 0.14 -3.04
CA ARG A 104 -10.22 -0.51 -4.27
C ARG A 104 -11.13 0.41 -5.07
N GLU A 105 -12.02 1.14 -4.42
CA GLU A 105 -12.90 2.12 -5.06
C GLU A 105 -12.11 3.26 -5.70
N GLU A 106 -11.14 3.81 -4.99
CA GLU A 106 -10.30 4.89 -5.48
C GLU A 106 -9.44 4.46 -6.68
N VAL A 107 -8.89 3.25 -6.62
CA VAL A 107 -8.09 2.69 -7.73
C VAL A 107 -8.98 2.46 -8.95
N ALA A 108 -10.18 1.91 -8.77
CA ALA A 108 -11.12 1.70 -9.89
C ALA A 108 -11.54 3.04 -10.52
N ALA A 109 -11.78 4.06 -9.71
CA ALA A 109 -12.11 5.39 -10.21
C ALA A 109 -10.94 6.01 -10.98
N ALA A 110 -9.72 5.82 -10.49
CA ALA A 110 -8.52 6.32 -11.17
C ALA A 110 -8.26 5.59 -12.49
N ASP A 111 -8.61 4.32 -12.58
CA ASP A 111 -8.47 3.51 -13.80
C ASP A 111 -9.44 3.96 -14.89
N ALA A 112 -10.65 4.35 -14.52
CA ALA A 112 -11.67 4.76 -15.46
C ALA A 112 -11.22 5.99 -16.28
N GLY A 113 -11.10 5.84 -17.59
CA GLY A 113 -10.68 6.91 -18.49
C GLY A 113 -9.20 7.25 -18.46
N SER A 114 -8.38 6.48 -17.74
CA SER A 114 -6.93 6.66 -17.70
C SER A 114 -6.29 6.20 -19.02
N GLU A 115 -5.21 6.88 -19.43
CA GLU A 115 -4.44 6.50 -20.61
C GLU A 115 -3.58 5.25 -20.39
N PHE A 116 -3.41 4.82 -19.15
CA PHE A 116 -2.74 3.57 -18.79
C PHE A 116 -3.56 2.86 -17.72
N PRO A 117 -3.42 1.53 -17.61
CA PRO A 117 -4.14 0.79 -16.56
C PRO A 117 -3.71 1.25 -15.16
N VAL A 118 -4.67 1.43 -14.26
CA VAL A 118 -4.42 1.69 -12.84
C VAL A 118 -5.02 0.52 -12.07
N SER A 119 -4.17 -0.34 -11.56
CA SER A 119 -4.55 -1.58 -10.90
C SER A 119 -3.53 -1.93 -9.84
N ALA A 120 -3.98 -2.50 -8.75
CA ALA A 120 -3.11 -2.88 -7.64
C ALA A 120 -3.63 -4.13 -6.95
N ALA A 121 -2.70 -4.97 -6.50
CA ALA A 121 -3.00 -6.10 -5.64
C ALA A 121 -2.94 -5.65 -4.18
N LEU A 122 -3.88 -6.11 -3.36
CA LEU A 122 -3.96 -5.77 -1.95
C LEU A 122 -3.92 -7.02 -1.08
N GLY A 123 -3.28 -6.89 0.08
CA GLY A 123 -3.32 -7.90 1.12
C GLY A 123 -3.41 -7.23 2.48
N LEU A 124 -4.24 -7.79 3.36
CA LEU A 124 -4.51 -7.24 4.69
C LEU A 124 -4.11 -8.22 5.78
N ALA A 125 -3.64 -7.68 6.89
CA ALA A 125 -3.50 -8.44 8.13
C ALA A 125 -3.76 -7.53 9.33
N TRP A 126 -4.43 -8.07 10.33
CA TRP A 126 -4.76 -7.37 11.57
C TRP A 126 -4.08 -8.07 12.73
N SER A 127 -3.52 -7.28 13.64
CA SER A 127 -2.65 -7.79 14.71
C SER A 127 -3.32 -8.85 15.58
N GLU A 128 -4.59 -8.69 15.89
CA GLU A 128 -5.29 -9.62 16.78
C GLU A 128 -5.71 -10.93 16.11
N ASP A 129 -5.51 -11.05 14.79
CA ASP A 129 -5.68 -12.31 14.08
C ASP A 129 -4.42 -13.17 14.10
N GLN A 130 -3.30 -12.60 14.58
CA GLN A 130 -2.01 -13.27 14.52
C GLN A 130 -1.69 -13.92 15.87
N PRO A 131 -1.10 -15.13 15.88
CA PRO A 131 -0.64 -15.74 17.14
C PRO A 131 0.47 -14.92 17.81
N ASP A 132 1.25 -14.19 17.02
CA ASP A 132 2.29 -13.28 17.49
C ASP A 132 2.07 -11.91 16.84
N PRO A 133 1.40 -10.99 17.55
CA PRO A 133 0.96 -9.71 16.94
C PRO A 133 2.05 -8.64 16.93
N ILE A 134 3.27 -9.00 16.55
CA ILE A 134 4.34 -8.02 16.35
C ILE A 134 4.33 -7.52 14.90
N PRO A 135 4.77 -6.28 14.65
CA PRO A 135 4.72 -5.69 13.30
C PRO A 135 5.32 -6.57 12.21
N ALA A 136 6.46 -7.21 12.47
CA ALA A 136 7.11 -8.06 11.47
C ALA A 136 6.22 -9.23 11.03
N GLN A 137 5.46 -9.83 11.94
CA GLN A 137 4.56 -10.95 11.61
C GLN A 137 3.30 -10.46 10.90
N VAL A 138 2.73 -9.36 11.36
CA VAL A 138 1.55 -8.76 10.72
C VAL A 138 1.91 -8.32 9.29
N PHE A 139 3.07 -7.71 9.11
CA PHE A 139 3.57 -7.33 7.79
C PHE A 139 3.70 -8.53 6.86
N ARG A 140 4.30 -9.62 7.37
CA ARG A 140 4.49 -10.86 6.60
C ARG A 140 3.15 -11.44 6.15
N GLN A 141 2.16 -11.47 7.02
CA GLN A 141 0.84 -11.99 6.69
C GLN A 141 0.14 -11.11 5.65
N ALA A 142 0.25 -9.80 5.77
CA ALA A 142 -0.29 -8.87 4.78
C ALA A 142 0.39 -9.06 3.42
N ASP A 143 1.71 -9.22 3.42
CA ASP A 143 2.49 -9.43 2.20
C ASP A 143 2.12 -10.75 1.51
N ASP A 144 1.98 -11.84 2.27
CA ASP A 144 1.53 -13.13 1.75
C ASP A 144 0.12 -13.01 1.13
N ALA A 145 -0.78 -12.32 1.79
CA ALA A 145 -2.13 -12.09 1.28
C ALA A 145 -2.13 -11.26 -0.02
N MET A 146 -1.28 -10.26 -0.09
CA MET A 146 -1.11 -9.43 -1.30
C MET A 146 -0.58 -10.28 -2.46
N TYR A 147 0.39 -11.13 -2.19
CA TYR A 147 0.96 -12.01 -3.22
C TYR A 147 -0.10 -12.97 -3.77
N ALA A 148 -0.95 -13.52 -2.90
CA ALA A 148 -2.07 -14.36 -3.32
C ALA A 148 -3.06 -13.60 -4.20
N ASP A 149 -3.36 -12.34 -3.84
CA ASP A 149 -4.23 -11.47 -4.63
C ASP A 149 -3.62 -11.18 -6.01
N LYS A 150 -2.33 -10.92 -6.04
CA LYS A 150 -1.60 -10.69 -7.29
C LYS A 150 -1.70 -11.88 -8.23
N LYS A 151 -1.51 -13.09 -7.71
CA LYS A 151 -1.66 -14.32 -8.50
C LYS A 151 -3.08 -14.50 -9.03
N ARG A 152 -4.09 -14.24 -8.20
CA ARG A 152 -5.50 -14.34 -8.60
C ARG A 152 -5.83 -13.35 -9.72
N MET A 153 -5.38 -12.11 -9.60
CA MET A 153 -5.57 -11.07 -10.62
C MET A 153 -4.93 -11.45 -11.94
N LYS A 154 -3.71 -12.01 -11.90
CA LYS A 154 -3.01 -12.47 -13.09
C LYS A 154 -3.75 -13.62 -13.77
N ALA A 155 -4.21 -14.61 -13.00
CA ALA A 155 -4.97 -15.75 -13.50
C ALA A 155 -6.28 -15.30 -14.17
N ASN A 156 -6.99 -14.33 -13.57
CA ASN A 156 -8.22 -13.78 -14.13
C ASN A 156 -8.00 -13.06 -15.45
N ARG A 157 -6.86 -12.40 -15.63
CA ARG A 157 -6.53 -11.72 -16.89
C ARG A 157 -6.15 -12.70 -17.99
N GLU A 158 -5.60 -13.86 -17.64
CA GLU A 158 -5.18 -14.90 -18.60
C GLU A 158 -6.33 -15.85 -18.96
N ALA A 159 -7.44 -15.80 -18.23
CA ALA A 159 -8.59 -16.68 -18.45
C ALA A 159 -9.49 -16.25 -19.63
#